data_7f2262346ee8007ebf5a062ad307eb9f
#
_entry.id   7f2262346ee8007ebf5a062ad307eb9f
#
_cell.length_a   1.000
_cell.length_b   1.000
_cell.length_c   1.000
_cell.angle_alpha   90.00
_cell.angle_beta   90.00
_cell.angle_gamma   90.00
#
_symmetry.space_group_name_H-M   'P 1'
#
loop_
_entity.id
_entity.type
_entity.pdbx_description
1 polymer ?
#
loop_
_entity_poly.entity_id
_entity_poly.type
_entity_poly.pdbx_seq_one_letter_code
_entity_poly.pdbx_strand_id
1 'polypeptide(L)'
;MIANTFIKRPVTAMVVSMTLGPALMAVFGGLLFRRVPVRPRRPRPAGQRAPRARFTPARFAATRPMALLIAVACTVGLLAAAWTVRDLHLGSPLIRELPASSTAVRASTAASDGFAPGILSPTEILVIGPGVALQGAALARLQAELASQPGVAELIGPGNFPTSAGPGVAALNPMLASSGGAARFVVVEKTDPLDATAISRVRALQDRLVSLGHAAGLSGVRFEVAGQTALIADSISSVFGDLGRIALVIMAVILILLALFLRSLLAPVYLLAASVLAVFATLGLSMLICRAVLGSASMVYFVPFAAGVLLVSLGSDYNVFVVGRIWEQARHRPVADAVAVAAPGASRAITTAGVALAASFAMLAVIPLEQFRQLAITMAVGVLLDAIAVRSLLVPALVALFGRLGMWPGNRGQRAPRDAG
;
A
#
# COMPACT_ATOMS: atom_id res chain seq x y z
N MET A 1 -26.85 14.87 9.06
CA MET A 1 -26.74 15.07 10.52
C MET A 1 -26.05 13.88 11.21
N ILE A 2 -26.44 12.64 10.93
CA ILE A 2 -25.91 11.42 11.55
C ILE A 2 -24.38 11.25 11.31
N ALA A 3 -23.91 11.40 10.05
CA ALA A 3 -22.47 11.26 9.71
C ALA A 3 -21.55 12.21 10.50
N ASN A 4 -22.00 13.42 10.80
CA ASN A 4 -21.21 14.44 11.53
C ASN A 4 -21.03 14.08 13.01
N THR A 5 -21.96 13.31 13.59
CA THR A 5 -21.87 12.83 14.98
C THR A 5 -20.85 11.70 15.10
N PHE A 6 -20.76 10.82 14.10
CA PHE A 6 -19.79 9.72 14.10
C PHE A 6 -18.35 10.21 13.88
N ILE A 7 -18.14 11.23 13.06
CA ILE A 7 -16.81 11.84 12.84
C ILE A 7 -16.28 12.52 14.11
N LYS A 8 -17.18 13.19 14.86
CA LYS A 8 -16.80 13.94 16.08
C LYS A 8 -16.67 13.06 17.34
N ARG A 9 -17.18 11.83 17.32
CA ARG A 9 -17.15 10.91 18.48
C ARG A 9 -16.82 9.48 18.06
N PRO A 10 -15.55 9.18 17.77
CA PRO A 10 -15.12 7.87 17.29
C PRO A 10 -15.44 6.72 18.28
N VAL A 11 -15.40 7.00 19.59
CA VAL A 11 -15.78 6.02 20.62
C VAL A 11 -17.26 5.65 20.52
N THR A 12 -18.12 6.62 20.27
CA THR A 12 -19.58 6.36 20.08
C THR A 12 -19.82 5.52 18.83
N ALA A 13 -19.11 5.79 17.73
CA ALA A 13 -19.19 5.00 16.50
C ALA A 13 -18.76 3.54 16.76
N MET A 14 -17.68 3.35 17.50
CA MET A 14 -17.16 2.02 17.87
C MET A 14 -18.15 1.24 18.75
N VAL A 15 -18.71 1.88 19.79
CA VAL A 15 -19.70 1.26 20.67
C VAL A 15 -20.98 0.91 19.90
N VAL A 16 -21.48 1.80 19.03
CA VAL A 16 -22.66 1.54 18.21
C VAL A 16 -22.42 0.41 17.25
N SER A 17 -21.25 0.33 16.58
CA SER A 17 -20.96 -0.77 15.64
C SER A 17 -20.82 -2.12 16.37
N MET A 18 -20.23 -2.14 17.57
CA MET A 18 -20.10 -3.36 18.38
C MET A 18 -21.42 -3.85 18.97
N THR A 19 -22.38 -2.96 19.22
CA THR A 19 -23.67 -3.33 19.77
C THR A 19 -24.75 -3.53 18.71
N LEU A 20 -24.71 -2.74 17.63
CA LEU A 20 -25.70 -2.79 16.56
C LEU A 20 -25.65 -4.12 15.78
N GLY A 21 -24.46 -4.63 15.48
CA GLY A 21 -24.29 -5.89 14.76
C GLY A 21 -24.91 -7.08 15.52
N PRO A 22 -24.53 -7.35 16.77
CA PRO A 22 -25.16 -8.39 17.59
C PRO A 22 -26.65 -8.15 17.83
N ALA A 23 -27.08 -6.89 18.04
CA ALA A 23 -28.51 -6.55 18.23
C ALA A 23 -29.32 -6.84 16.96
N LEU A 24 -28.84 -6.46 15.78
CA LEU A 24 -29.48 -6.79 14.51
C LEU A 24 -29.52 -8.31 14.27
N MET A 25 -28.45 -9.02 14.60
CA MET A 25 -28.43 -10.49 14.53
C MET A 25 -29.41 -11.12 15.52
N ALA A 26 -29.58 -10.58 16.71
CA ALA A 26 -30.53 -11.07 17.70
C ALA A 26 -32.00 -10.83 17.24
N VAL A 27 -32.29 -9.67 16.65
CA VAL A 27 -33.63 -9.31 16.21
C VAL A 27 -33.98 -9.96 14.87
N PHE A 28 -33.09 -9.90 13.89
CA PHE A 28 -33.34 -10.35 12.53
C PHE A 28 -32.74 -11.72 12.22
N GLY A 29 -31.92 -12.29 13.11
CA GLY A 29 -31.28 -13.58 12.90
C GLY A 29 -32.27 -14.71 12.62
N GLY A 30 -33.39 -14.74 13.34
CA GLY A 30 -34.47 -15.69 13.11
C GLY A 30 -35.10 -15.58 11.71
N LEU A 31 -35.16 -14.36 11.14
CA LEU A 31 -35.67 -14.10 9.80
C LEU A 31 -34.63 -14.43 8.72
N LEU A 32 -33.40 -14.00 8.91
CA LEU A 32 -32.28 -14.20 7.98
C LEU A 32 -31.87 -15.68 7.85
N PHE A 33 -31.90 -16.42 8.96
CA PHE A 33 -31.52 -17.83 9.00
C PHE A 33 -32.70 -18.80 8.95
N ARG A 34 -33.94 -18.33 8.78
CA ARG A 34 -35.15 -19.13 8.76
C ARG A 34 -35.16 -20.20 7.66
N ARG A 35 -34.36 -20.05 6.61
CA ARG A 35 -34.23 -21.02 5.51
C ARG A 35 -32.97 -21.88 5.59
N VAL A 36 -32.14 -21.70 6.59
CA VAL A 36 -30.98 -22.57 6.82
C VAL A 36 -31.46 -23.71 7.73
N PRO A 37 -31.65 -24.94 7.25
CA PRO A 37 -32.07 -26.05 8.09
C PRO A 37 -30.91 -26.35 9.05
N VAL A 38 -30.96 -25.79 10.25
CA VAL A 38 -30.10 -26.19 11.35
C VAL A 38 -30.56 -27.58 11.77
N ARG A 39 -30.02 -28.62 11.10
CA ARG A 39 -30.22 -29.97 11.57
C ARG A 39 -29.52 -30.07 12.92
N PRO A 40 -30.27 -30.30 14.04
CA PRO A 40 -29.63 -30.56 15.33
C PRO A 40 -28.69 -31.74 15.15
N ARG A 41 -27.40 -31.53 15.47
CA ARG A 41 -26.43 -32.60 15.52
C ARG A 41 -26.88 -33.56 16.63
N ARG A 42 -27.58 -34.65 16.28
CA ARG A 42 -27.84 -35.75 17.21
C ARG A 42 -26.50 -36.22 17.78
N PRO A 43 -26.41 -36.46 19.11
CA PRO A 43 -25.23 -37.06 19.71
C PRO A 43 -24.94 -38.39 18.95
N ARG A 44 -23.76 -38.49 18.36
CA ARG A 44 -23.36 -39.71 17.66
C ARG A 44 -23.08 -40.80 18.68
N PRO A 45 -23.60 -42.03 18.47
CA PRO A 45 -23.18 -43.17 19.25
C PRO A 45 -21.68 -43.40 19.04
N ALA A 46 -20.98 -43.70 20.13
CA ALA A 46 -19.56 -44.05 20.12
C ALA A 46 -19.35 -45.28 19.21
N GLY A 47 -18.61 -45.12 18.11
CA GLY A 47 -18.31 -46.19 17.17
C GLY A 47 -18.51 -45.88 15.68
N GLN A 48 -19.23 -44.83 15.29
CA GLN A 48 -19.38 -44.51 13.87
C GLN A 48 -18.18 -43.70 13.34
N ARG A 49 -17.46 -44.30 12.36
CA ARG A 49 -16.41 -43.64 11.60
C ARG A 49 -16.96 -42.31 11.01
N ALA A 50 -16.24 -41.23 11.24
CA ALA A 50 -16.58 -39.92 10.69
C ALA A 50 -16.79 -40.03 9.17
N PRO A 51 -17.84 -39.37 8.59
CA PRO A 51 -18.02 -39.38 7.15
C PRO A 51 -16.75 -38.79 6.51
N ARG A 52 -16.31 -39.40 5.41
CA ARG A 52 -15.17 -38.94 4.61
C ARG A 52 -15.32 -37.40 4.40
N ALA A 53 -14.53 -36.66 5.14
CA ALA A 53 -14.60 -35.21 5.15
C ALA A 53 -14.23 -34.70 3.76
N ARG A 54 -15.09 -33.83 3.21
CA ARG A 54 -14.85 -33.10 1.98
C ARG A 54 -13.44 -32.50 2.00
N PHE A 55 -12.78 -32.58 0.87
CA PHE A 55 -11.43 -32.10 0.61
C PHE A 55 -11.29 -30.64 1.07
N THR A 56 -10.60 -30.38 2.16
CA THR A 56 -10.26 -29.03 2.62
C THR A 56 -8.75 -28.93 2.73
N PRO A 57 -8.11 -28.02 1.99
CA PRO A 57 -6.65 -27.91 1.94
C PRO A 57 -6.01 -27.70 3.32
N ALA A 58 -6.71 -27.05 4.25
CA ALA A 58 -6.25 -26.86 5.63
C ALA A 58 -6.03 -28.18 6.42
N ARG A 59 -6.57 -29.29 5.97
CA ARG A 59 -6.40 -30.60 6.62
C ARG A 59 -5.06 -31.24 6.28
N PHE A 60 -4.50 -30.91 5.11
CA PHE A 60 -3.17 -31.39 4.70
C PHE A 60 -2.05 -30.70 5.50
N ALA A 61 -2.28 -29.49 6.01
CA ALA A 61 -1.34 -28.79 6.86
C ALA A 61 -1.10 -29.44 8.23
N ALA A 62 -1.83 -30.52 8.57
CA ALA A 62 -1.68 -31.21 9.85
C ALA A 62 -0.45 -32.13 9.94
N THR A 63 0.08 -32.61 8.81
CA THR A 63 1.30 -33.42 8.80
C THR A 63 2.54 -32.54 8.61
N ARG A 64 3.59 -32.74 9.40
CA ARG A 64 4.81 -31.92 9.35
C ARG A 64 5.40 -31.74 7.93
N PRO A 65 5.60 -32.82 7.11
CA PRO A 65 6.20 -32.64 5.78
C PRO A 65 5.29 -31.85 4.85
N MET A 66 3.97 -32.04 4.92
CA MET A 66 3.03 -31.29 4.10
C MET A 66 2.88 -29.83 4.59
N ALA A 67 2.92 -29.60 5.90
CA ALA A 67 2.95 -28.24 6.47
C ALA A 67 4.19 -27.48 6.01
N LEU A 68 5.35 -28.13 5.99
CA LEU A 68 6.58 -27.52 5.47
C LEU A 68 6.46 -27.19 3.98
N LEU A 69 5.99 -28.12 3.17
CA LEU A 69 5.79 -27.91 1.75
C LEU A 69 4.83 -26.76 1.47
N ILE A 70 3.69 -26.68 2.16
CA ILE A 70 2.72 -25.59 2.02
C ILE A 70 3.33 -24.27 2.49
N ALA A 71 4.01 -24.25 3.63
CA ALA A 71 4.64 -23.03 4.14
C ALA A 71 5.71 -22.51 3.17
N VAL A 72 6.57 -23.38 2.66
CA VAL A 72 7.61 -23.00 1.69
C VAL A 72 6.97 -22.53 0.38
N ALA A 73 6.03 -23.29 -0.19
CA ALA A 73 5.38 -22.94 -1.45
C ALA A 73 4.63 -21.60 -1.35
N CYS A 74 3.86 -21.38 -0.27
CA CYS A 74 3.17 -20.12 -0.05
C CYS A 74 4.17 -18.96 0.15
N THR A 75 5.21 -19.16 0.95
CA THR A 75 6.20 -18.11 1.22
C THR A 75 6.97 -17.76 -0.06
N VAL A 76 7.41 -18.74 -0.84
CA VAL A 76 8.11 -18.51 -2.11
C VAL A 76 7.19 -17.81 -3.11
N GLY A 77 5.92 -18.24 -3.24
CA GLY A 77 4.95 -17.59 -4.11
C GLY A 77 4.68 -16.14 -3.72
N LEU A 78 4.52 -15.87 -2.42
CA LEU A 78 4.34 -14.51 -1.91
C LEU A 78 5.60 -13.65 -2.09
N LEU A 79 6.80 -14.22 -1.89
CA LEU A 79 8.06 -13.51 -2.14
C LEU A 79 8.25 -13.19 -3.62
N ALA A 80 7.93 -14.13 -4.52
CA ALA A 80 7.97 -13.89 -5.97
C ALA A 80 7.02 -12.77 -6.38
N ALA A 81 5.79 -12.77 -5.84
CA ALA A 81 4.84 -11.68 -6.06
C ALA A 81 5.32 -10.35 -5.45
N ALA A 82 5.90 -10.37 -4.25
CA ALA A 82 6.45 -9.18 -3.59
C ALA A 82 7.67 -8.60 -4.33
N TRP A 83 8.44 -9.46 -5.01
CA TRP A 83 9.59 -9.01 -5.79
C TRP A 83 9.22 -8.00 -6.89
N THR A 84 8.05 -8.15 -7.49
CA THR A 84 7.56 -7.25 -8.56
C THR A 84 7.23 -5.84 -8.07
N VAL A 85 7.17 -5.60 -6.75
CA VAL A 85 7.04 -4.24 -6.17
C VAL A 85 8.24 -3.35 -6.51
N ARG A 86 9.40 -3.91 -6.84
CA ARG A 86 10.59 -3.15 -7.24
C ARG A 86 10.37 -2.31 -8.49
N ASP A 87 9.50 -2.79 -9.38
CA ASP A 87 9.13 -2.11 -10.61
C ASP A 87 7.89 -1.21 -10.44
N LEU A 88 7.51 -0.94 -9.19
CA LEU A 88 6.38 -0.10 -8.87
C LEU A 88 6.76 1.38 -9.04
N HIS A 89 6.24 1.99 -10.08
CA HIS A 89 6.35 3.42 -10.33
C HIS A 89 5.08 4.11 -9.85
N LEU A 90 5.24 5.18 -9.08
CA LEU A 90 4.13 5.93 -8.51
C LEU A 90 3.93 7.23 -9.29
N GLY A 91 2.71 7.43 -9.76
CA GLY A 91 2.31 8.62 -10.52
C GLY A 91 1.05 9.26 -9.95
N SER A 92 0.67 10.39 -10.51
CA SER A 92 -0.58 11.10 -10.19
C SER A 92 -1.27 11.57 -11.47
N PRO A 93 -1.87 10.67 -12.26
CA PRO A 93 -2.46 10.98 -13.56
C PRO A 93 -3.81 11.73 -13.44
N LEU A 94 -3.84 12.86 -12.74
CA LEU A 94 -5.07 13.62 -12.42
C LEU A 94 -5.90 14.01 -13.66
N ILE A 95 -5.26 14.34 -14.78
CA ILE A 95 -5.95 14.78 -15.99
C ILE A 95 -6.47 13.60 -16.78
N ARG A 96 -5.73 12.49 -16.85
CA ARG A 96 -6.13 11.27 -17.57
C ARG A 96 -7.30 10.54 -16.92
N GLU A 97 -7.62 10.88 -15.68
CA GLU A 97 -8.74 10.28 -14.95
C GLU A 97 -10.10 10.85 -15.37
N LEU A 98 -10.12 12.03 -16.00
CA LEU A 98 -11.36 12.65 -16.43
C LEU A 98 -11.90 11.97 -17.72
N PRO A 99 -13.22 11.95 -17.92
CA PRO A 99 -13.80 11.44 -19.17
C PRO A 99 -13.21 12.16 -20.39
N ALA A 100 -12.93 11.42 -21.46
CA ALA A 100 -12.35 11.97 -22.70
C ALA A 100 -13.20 13.12 -23.31
N SER A 101 -14.49 13.17 -22.98
CA SER A 101 -15.40 14.24 -23.36
C SER A 101 -15.24 15.54 -22.59
N SER A 102 -14.46 15.54 -21.50
CA SER A 102 -14.26 16.76 -20.68
C SER A 102 -13.45 17.80 -21.45
N THR A 103 -13.78 19.08 -21.21
CA THR A 103 -13.05 20.19 -21.84
C THR A 103 -11.60 20.22 -21.42
N ALA A 104 -11.30 19.83 -20.18
CA ALA A 104 -9.93 19.79 -19.67
C ALA A 104 -9.07 18.74 -20.38
N VAL A 105 -9.59 17.52 -20.63
CA VAL A 105 -8.87 16.49 -21.39
C VAL A 105 -8.65 16.91 -22.82
N ARG A 106 -9.65 17.47 -23.50
CA ARG A 106 -9.49 17.96 -24.87
C ARG A 106 -8.47 19.09 -24.98
N ALA A 107 -8.50 20.03 -24.05
CA ALA A 107 -7.52 21.11 -24.01
C ALA A 107 -6.10 20.58 -23.74
N SER A 108 -5.96 19.65 -22.80
CA SER A 108 -4.67 18.99 -22.51
C SER A 108 -4.13 18.22 -23.72
N THR A 109 -4.99 17.46 -24.41
CA THR A 109 -4.59 16.72 -25.63
C THR A 109 -4.16 17.69 -26.72
N ALA A 110 -4.94 18.74 -26.99
CA ALA A 110 -4.58 19.74 -28.00
C ALA A 110 -3.27 20.46 -27.66
N ALA A 111 -3.01 20.75 -26.38
CA ALA A 111 -1.74 21.31 -25.94
C ALA A 111 -0.57 20.33 -26.14
N SER A 112 -0.77 19.04 -25.83
CA SER A 112 0.25 18.01 -26.00
C SER A 112 0.54 17.68 -27.48
N ASP A 113 -0.42 17.90 -28.39
CA ASP A 113 -0.24 17.72 -29.84
C ASP A 113 0.56 18.86 -30.47
N GLY A 114 0.45 20.07 -29.92
CA GLY A 114 1.13 21.26 -30.43
C GLY A 114 2.42 21.64 -29.72
N PHE A 115 2.58 21.19 -28.46
CA PHE A 115 3.70 21.56 -27.60
C PHE A 115 4.22 20.33 -26.86
N ALA A 116 5.41 20.44 -26.23
CA ALA A 116 5.87 19.41 -25.33
C ALA A 116 4.89 19.23 -24.14
N PRO A 117 4.54 18.00 -23.73
CA PRO A 117 3.55 17.75 -22.68
C PRO A 117 3.82 18.49 -21.36
N GLY A 118 5.09 18.71 -21.02
CA GLY A 118 5.51 19.45 -19.83
C GLY A 118 5.11 20.92 -19.80
N ILE A 119 4.65 21.50 -20.93
CA ILE A 119 4.20 22.90 -21.00
C ILE A 119 2.97 23.16 -20.11
N LEU A 120 2.16 22.11 -19.86
CA LEU A 120 0.96 22.23 -19.03
C LEU A 120 1.27 22.47 -17.54
N SER A 121 2.44 22.04 -17.08
CA SER A 121 2.90 22.26 -15.72
C SER A 121 4.43 22.20 -15.65
N PRO A 122 5.11 23.28 -16.04
CA PRO A 122 6.56 23.32 -16.05
C PRO A 122 7.12 23.27 -14.63
N THR A 123 8.32 22.70 -14.52
CA THR A 123 9.08 22.71 -13.27
C THR A 123 9.90 23.99 -13.18
N GLU A 124 9.83 24.68 -12.08
CA GLU A 124 10.57 25.93 -11.85
C GLU A 124 11.72 25.67 -10.88
N ILE A 125 12.91 26.16 -11.25
CA ILE A 125 14.09 26.12 -10.38
C ILE A 125 14.45 27.55 -10.02
N LEU A 126 14.48 27.83 -8.74
CA LEU A 126 14.89 29.13 -8.19
C LEU A 126 16.30 28.98 -7.60
N VAL A 127 17.18 29.89 -8.02
CA VAL A 127 18.53 30.07 -7.47
C VAL A 127 18.50 31.31 -6.61
N ILE A 128 18.65 31.19 -5.32
CA ILE A 128 18.49 32.30 -4.36
C ILE A 128 19.82 32.52 -3.64
N GLY A 129 20.28 33.77 -3.63
CA GLY A 129 21.49 34.19 -2.95
C GLY A 129 21.85 35.65 -3.22
N PRO A 130 22.73 36.24 -2.42
CA PRO A 130 23.13 37.61 -2.60
C PRO A 130 23.87 37.79 -3.94
N GLY A 131 23.43 38.78 -4.74
CA GLY A 131 24.08 39.11 -5.99
C GLY A 131 24.00 38.05 -7.11
N VAL A 132 23.05 37.10 -7.05
CA VAL A 132 22.86 36.07 -8.07
C VAL A 132 22.70 36.62 -9.47
N ALA A 133 21.95 37.76 -9.61
CA ALA A 133 21.74 38.43 -10.90
C ALA A 133 23.04 38.92 -11.54
N LEU A 134 24.09 39.14 -10.76
CA LEU A 134 25.42 39.59 -11.25
C LEU A 134 26.28 38.38 -11.73
N GLN A 135 25.90 37.15 -11.43
CA GLN A 135 26.65 35.94 -11.79
C GLN A 135 26.21 35.40 -13.16
N GLY A 136 25.98 36.26 -14.15
CA GLY A 136 25.40 35.87 -15.44
C GLY A 136 26.12 34.75 -16.16
N ALA A 137 27.47 34.73 -16.15
CA ALA A 137 28.24 33.65 -16.76
C ALA A 137 28.06 32.27 -16.05
N ALA A 138 27.90 32.27 -14.74
CA ALA A 138 27.62 31.05 -13.96
C ALA A 138 26.17 30.58 -14.19
N LEU A 139 25.21 31.49 -14.24
CA LEU A 139 23.82 31.19 -14.58
C LEU A 139 23.69 30.62 -16.00
N ALA A 140 24.42 31.17 -16.98
CA ALA A 140 24.42 30.65 -18.36
C ALA A 140 24.99 29.23 -18.42
N ARG A 141 26.06 28.90 -17.65
CA ARG A 141 26.60 27.55 -17.55
C ARG A 141 25.60 26.59 -16.89
N LEU A 142 24.99 27.00 -15.80
CA LEU A 142 23.92 26.23 -15.17
C LEU A 142 22.76 25.98 -16.13
N GLN A 143 22.37 26.99 -16.91
CA GLN A 143 21.32 26.88 -17.91
C GLN A 143 21.65 25.81 -18.96
N ALA A 144 22.86 25.82 -19.50
CA ALA A 144 23.32 24.83 -20.46
C ALA A 144 23.33 23.41 -19.90
N GLU A 145 23.79 23.27 -18.66
CA GLU A 145 23.81 21.98 -17.95
C GLU A 145 22.40 21.45 -17.67
N LEU A 146 21.47 22.28 -17.24
CA LEU A 146 20.07 21.91 -17.05
C LEU A 146 19.37 21.54 -18.35
N ALA A 147 19.65 22.26 -19.44
CA ALA A 147 19.09 21.96 -20.75
C ALA A 147 19.57 20.60 -21.30
N SER A 148 20.78 20.17 -20.92
CA SER A 148 21.36 18.88 -21.31
C SER A 148 20.80 17.68 -20.55
N GLN A 149 20.03 17.91 -19.48
CA GLN A 149 19.49 16.82 -18.65
C GLN A 149 18.48 15.96 -19.43
N PRO A 150 18.50 14.63 -19.24
CA PRO A 150 17.59 13.73 -19.94
C PRO A 150 16.13 14.03 -19.57
N GLY A 151 15.27 14.17 -20.57
CA GLY A 151 13.84 14.44 -20.38
C GLY A 151 13.45 15.90 -20.47
N VAL A 152 14.39 16.83 -20.52
CA VAL A 152 14.13 18.26 -20.76
C VAL A 152 13.83 18.46 -22.24
N ALA A 153 12.66 19.04 -22.54
CA ALA A 153 12.28 19.44 -23.90
C ALA A 153 12.77 20.85 -24.20
N GLU A 154 12.54 21.75 -23.28
CA GLU A 154 12.90 23.16 -23.41
C GLU A 154 13.24 23.73 -22.02
N LEU A 155 14.15 24.69 -21.99
CA LEU A 155 14.55 25.40 -20.79
C LEU A 155 14.54 26.88 -21.06
N ILE A 156 13.78 27.61 -20.26
CA ILE A 156 13.78 29.08 -20.30
C ILE A 156 14.47 29.59 -19.02
N GLY A 157 15.49 30.37 -19.20
CA GLY A 157 16.27 30.94 -18.10
C GLY A 157 16.77 32.35 -18.40
N PRO A 158 17.58 32.94 -17.50
CA PRO A 158 18.13 34.27 -17.68
C PRO A 158 18.89 34.49 -18.98
N GLY A 159 19.53 33.48 -19.52
CA GLY A 159 20.28 33.54 -20.78
C GLY A 159 19.43 33.72 -22.05
N ASN A 160 18.10 33.48 -21.97
CA ASN A 160 17.17 33.68 -23.09
C ASN A 160 16.79 35.17 -23.28
N PHE A 161 17.15 36.02 -22.34
CA PHE A 161 16.81 37.44 -22.34
C PHE A 161 18.07 38.28 -22.40
N PRO A 162 17.99 39.52 -22.93
CA PRO A 162 19.14 40.39 -23.02
C PRO A 162 19.80 40.63 -21.65
N THR A 163 21.08 40.40 -21.58
CA THR A 163 21.92 40.60 -20.37
C THR A 163 22.80 41.82 -20.53
N SER A 164 22.25 43.00 -20.90
CA SER A 164 23.05 44.22 -20.92
C SER A 164 23.33 44.70 -19.48
N ALA A 165 24.60 44.81 -19.13
CA ALA A 165 25.07 45.19 -17.81
C ALA A 165 24.77 46.65 -17.49
N GLY A 166 23.76 46.91 -16.66
CA GLY A 166 23.47 48.25 -16.17
C GLY A 166 22.49 48.25 -14.99
N PRO A 167 22.52 49.23 -14.10
CA PRO A 167 21.53 49.35 -13.04
C PRO A 167 20.15 49.54 -13.65
N GLY A 168 19.24 48.59 -13.41
CA GLY A 168 17.88 48.53 -13.98
C GLY A 168 17.63 47.38 -14.93
N VAL A 169 18.63 46.59 -15.36
CA VAL A 169 18.49 45.47 -16.31
C VAL A 169 17.72 44.27 -15.69
N ALA A 170 17.78 44.13 -14.38
CA ALA A 170 16.94 43.14 -13.68
C ALA A 170 15.44 43.41 -13.94
N ALA A 171 15.04 44.63 -14.18
CA ALA A 171 13.66 45.00 -14.50
C ALA A 171 13.22 44.58 -15.92
N LEU A 172 14.16 44.26 -16.81
CA LEU A 172 13.89 43.87 -18.20
C LEU A 172 14.01 42.34 -18.41
N ASN A 173 14.60 41.62 -17.44
CA ASN A 173 14.73 40.18 -17.51
C ASN A 173 13.76 39.50 -16.54
N PRO A 174 12.65 38.92 -17.01
CA PRO A 174 11.62 38.33 -16.15
C PRO A 174 12.09 37.09 -15.41
N MET A 175 13.29 36.55 -15.73
CA MET A 175 13.90 35.41 -15.04
C MET A 175 14.83 35.84 -13.90
N LEU A 176 15.01 37.13 -13.67
CA LEU A 176 15.77 37.67 -12.55
C LEU A 176 14.84 38.41 -11.58
N ALA A 177 15.05 38.22 -10.30
CA ALA A 177 14.31 38.99 -9.30
C ALA A 177 14.73 40.48 -9.36
N SER A 178 13.79 41.38 -9.19
CA SER A 178 14.03 42.84 -9.17
C SER A 178 15.02 43.26 -8.08
N SER A 179 15.11 42.49 -6.99
CA SER A 179 16.10 42.65 -5.91
C SER A 179 17.51 42.20 -6.28
N GLY A 180 17.71 41.52 -7.42
CA GLY A 180 18.96 40.88 -7.82
C GLY A 180 19.36 39.68 -7.00
N GLY A 181 18.54 39.26 -6.04
CA GLY A 181 18.83 38.16 -5.12
C GLY A 181 18.33 36.78 -5.58
N ALA A 182 17.74 36.64 -6.75
CA ALA A 182 17.31 35.38 -7.26
C ALA A 182 17.29 35.32 -8.80
N ALA A 183 17.45 34.11 -9.33
CA ALA A 183 17.25 33.76 -10.74
C ALA A 183 16.28 32.58 -10.85
N ARG A 184 15.45 32.55 -11.89
CA ARG A 184 14.45 31.56 -12.17
C ARG A 184 14.76 30.86 -13.48
N PHE A 185 14.62 29.52 -13.45
CA PHE A 185 14.65 28.67 -14.64
C PHE A 185 13.34 27.93 -14.75
N VAL A 186 12.76 27.87 -15.95
CA VAL A 186 11.53 27.15 -16.24
C VAL A 186 11.88 25.96 -17.12
N VAL A 187 11.69 24.77 -16.60
CA VAL A 187 12.01 23.49 -17.25
C VAL A 187 10.74 22.89 -17.79
N VAL A 188 10.67 22.68 -19.10
CA VAL A 188 9.58 21.99 -19.76
C VAL A 188 9.99 20.54 -20.04
N GLU A 189 9.28 19.57 -19.48
CA GLU A 189 9.54 18.15 -19.64
C GLU A 189 9.01 17.62 -21.00
N LYS A 190 9.68 16.59 -21.55
CA LYS A 190 9.22 15.89 -22.77
C LYS A 190 8.00 14.99 -22.51
N THR A 191 7.75 14.65 -21.26
CA THR A 191 6.67 13.75 -20.83
C THR A 191 5.65 14.51 -20.01
N ASP A 192 4.49 13.90 -19.78
CA ASP A 192 3.48 14.46 -18.88
C ASP A 192 4.11 14.74 -17.49
N PRO A 193 4.01 15.96 -16.96
CA PRO A 193 4.66 16.34 -15.71
C PRO A 193 4.16 15.55 -14.49
N LEU A 194 2.99 14.93 -14.57
CA LEU A 194 2.41 14.11 -13.51
C LEU A 194 2.67 12.59 -13.65
N ASP A 195 3.36 12.20 -14.70
CA ASP A 195 3.80 10.81 -14.87
C ASP A 195 4.90 10.46 -13.85
N ALA A 196 4.94 9.19 -13.46
CA ALA A 196 5.92 8.67 -12.52
C ALA A 196 7.38 8.92 -12.97
N THR A 197 7.61 8.93 -14.28
CA THR A 197 8.94 9.20 -14.86
C THR A 197 9.35 10.67 -14.68
N ALA A 198 8.45 11.63 -14.88
CA ALA A 198 8.71 13.05 -14.64
C ALA A 198 8.96 13.32 -13.14
N ILE A 199 8.11 12.77 -12.28
CA ILE A 199 8.26 12.89 -10.82
C ILE A 199 9.62 12.34 -10.35
N SER A 200 10.03 11.17 -10.86
CA SER A 200 11.33 10.58 -10.49
C SER A 200 12.52 11.38 -10.99
N ARG A 201 12.42 11.98 -12.20
CA ARG A 201 13.46 12.85 -12.75
C ARG A 201 13.60 14.17 -11.97
N VAL A 202 12.48 14.80 -11.62
CA VAL A 202 12.50 16.02 -10.81
C VAL A 202 13.16 15.77 -9.47
N ARG A 203 12.86 14.62 -8.82
CA ARG A 203 13.53 14.24 -7.57
C ARG A 203 15.03 14.02 -7.76
N ALA A 204 15.44 13.27 -8.78
CA ALA A 204 16.84 13.08 -9.10
C ALA A 204 17.56 14.39 -9.44
N LEU A 205 16.86 15.33 -10.06
CA LEU A 205 17.37 16.68 -10.33
C LEU A 205 17.54 17.48 -9.04
N GLN A 206 16.54 17.48 -8.15
CA GLN A 206 16.62 18.13 -6.82
C GLN A 206 17.87 17.68 -6.06
N ASP A 207 18.15 16.36 -6.01
CA ASP A 207 19.31 15.81 -5.33
C ASP A 207 20.66 16.28 -5.93
N ARG A 208 20.67 16.64 -7.22
CA ARG A 208 21.88 17.03 -7.96
C ARG A 208 22.05 18.53 -8.14
N LEU A 209 21.02 19.35 -7.86
CA LEU A 209 21.06 20.78 -8.12
C LEU A 209 22.23 21.50 -7.44
N VAL A 210 22.54 21.16 -6.20
CA VAL A 210 23.65 21.76 -5.46
C VAL A 210 24.99 21.44 -6.15
N SER A 211 25.21 20.20 -6.60
CA SER A 211 26.44 19.81 -7.31
C SER A 211 26.53 20.46 -8.68
N LEU A 212 25.42 20.57 -9.42
CA LEU A 212 25.36 21.25 -10.71
C LEU A 212 25.64 22.77 -10.55
N GLY A 213 25.11 23.39 -9.51
CA GLY A 213 25.37 24.78 -9.19
C GLY A 213 26.85 25.04 -8.89
N HIS A 214 27.48 24.21 -8.09
CA HIS A 214 28.91 24.29 -7.80
C HIS A 214 29.76 24.11 -9.07
N ALA A 215 29.42 23.14 -9.92
CA ALA A 215 30.11 22.91 -11.19
C ALA A 215 29.97 24.12 -12.16
N ALA A 216 28.83 24.79 -12.12
CA ALA A 216 28.59 26.03 -12.87
C ALA A 216 29.35 27.25 -12.32
N GLY A 217 29.91 27.15 -11.11
CA GLY A 217 30.64 28.20 -10.43
C GLY A 217 29.76 29.11 -9.56
N LEU A 218 28.55 28.66 -9.18
CA LEU A 218 27.68 29.33 -8.22
C LEU A 218 28.13 28.96 -6.81
N SER A 219 28.31 29.93 -5.92
CA SER A 219 28.67 29.75 -4.52
C SER A 219 27.77 30.61 -3.63
N GLY A 220 27.46 30.07 -2.45
CA GLY A 220 26.62 30.77 -1.47
C GLY A 220 25.16 30.94 -1.90
N VAL A 221 24.67 30.05 -2.79
CA VAL A 221 23.31 30.06 -3.28
C VAL A 221 22.52 28.86 -2.72
N ARG A 222 21.21 29.03 -2.61
CA ARG A 222 20.25 27.99 -2.28
C ARG A 222 19.40 27.70 -3.50
N PHE A 223 19.09 26.44 -3.72
CA PHE A 223 18.20 25.99 -4.78
C PHE A 223 16.85 25.60 -4.18
N GLU A 224 15.78 26.09 -4.80
CA GLU A 224 14.40 25.69 -4.49
C GLU A 224 13.75 25.23 -5.81
N VAL A 225 12.98 24.16 -5.73
CA VAL A 225 12.27 23.64 -6.90
C VAL A 225 10.77 23.79 -6.65
N ALA A 226 10.09 24.41 -7.59
CA ALA A 226 8.66 24.66 -7.55
C ALA A 226 7.97 24.04 -8.76
N GLY A 227 6.65 24.07 -8.75
CA GLY A 227 5.83 23.45 -9.79
C GLY A 227 5.10 22.21 -9.29
N GLN A 228 4.07 21.81 -10.04
CA GLN A 228 3.18 20.74 -9.61
C GLN A 228 3.90 19.40 -9.49
N THR A 229 4.83 19.12 -10.40
CA THR A 229 5.66 17.90 -10.38
C THR A 229 6.51 17.82 -9.11
N ALA A 230 7.16 18.94 -8.75
CA ALA A 230 7.97 19.03 -7.53
C ALA A 230 7.11 18.88 -6.27
N LEU A 231 5.95 19.55 -6.23
CA LEU A 231 5.01 19.45 -5.10
C LEU A 231 4.55 18.00 -4.88
N ILE A 232 4.26 17.27 -5.97
CA ILE A 232 3.86 15.85 -5.87
C ILE A 232 5.06 14.98 -5.45
N ALA A 233 6.26 15.26 -5.99
CA ALA A 233 7.47 14.55 -5.59
C ALA A 233 7.74 14.69 -4.09
N ASP A 234 7.64 15.90 -3.56
CA ASP A 234 7.82 16.20 -2.14
C ASP A 234 6.70 15.60 -1.27
N SER A 235 5.45 15.68 -1.76
CA SER A 235 4.30 15.05 -1.08
C SER A 235 4.47 13.54 -0.98
N ILE A 236 4.86 12.89 -2.06
CA ILE A 236 5.14 11.44 -2.08
C ILE A 236 6.26 11.12 -1.07
N SER A 237 7.37 11.85 -1.07
CA SER A 237 8.50 11.59 -0.17
C SER A 237 8.13 11.77 1.30
N SER A 238 7.40 12.83 1.62
CA SER A 238 6.92 13.12 2.98
C SER A 238 5.95 12.04 3.46
N VAL A 239 4.98 11.69 2.62
CA VAL A 239 4.00 10.63 2.93
C VAL A 239 4.71 9.29 3.15
N PHE A 240 5.71 8.93 2.35
CA PHE A 240 6.48 7.70 2.56
C PHE A 240 7.28 7.72 3.87
N GLY A 241 7.90 8.85 4.20
CA GLY A 241 8.63 9.02 5.46
C GLY A 241 7.72 8.88 6.68
N ASP A 242 6.57 9.55 6.66
CA ASP A 242 5.61 9.49 7.76
C ASP A 242 4.93 8.12 7.86
N LEU A 243 4.61 7.50 6.73
CA LEU A 243 4.05 6.15 6.71
C LEU A 243 5.00 5.11 7.25
N GLY A 244 6.30 5.21 6.97
CA GLY A 244 7.29 4.31 7.55
C GLY A 244 7.25 4.36 9.08
N ARG A 245 7.19 5.56 9.66
CA ARG A 245 7.07 5.77 11.11
C ARG A 245 5.73 5.24 11.66
N ILE A 246 4.63 5.60 11.00
CA ILE A 246 3.28 5.18 11.39
C ILE A 246 3.15 3.65 11.28
N ALA A 247 3.62 3.04 10.19
CA ALA A 247 3.61 1.60 10.00
C ALA A 247 4.39 0.87 11.10
N LEU A 248 5.55 1.39 11.49
CA LEU A 248 6.36 0.82 12.57
C LEU A 248 5.61 0.87 13.91
N VAL A 249 4.96 2.00 14.22
CA VAL A 249 4.15 2.14 15.44
C VAL A 249 2.95 1.20 15.40
N ILE A 250 2.21 1.15 14.29
CA ILE A 250 1.06 0.25 14.13
C ILE A 250 1.50 -1.20 14.25
N MET A 251 2.61 -1.60 13.62
CA MET A 251 3.16 -2.96 13.71
C MET A 251 3.55 -3.32 15.15
N ALA A 252 4.16 -2.38 15.88
CA ALA A 252 4.50 -2.58 17.28
C ALA A 252 3.24 -2.75 18.15
N VAL A 253 2.22 -1.92 17.95
CA VAL A 253 0.94 -2.03 18.67
C VAL A 253 0.26 -3.36 18.35
N ILE A 254 0.15 -3.74 17.07
CA ILE A 254 -0.45 -5.03 16.67
C ILE A 254 0.34 -6.20 17.28
N LEU A 255 1.67 -6.15 17.25
CA LEU A 255 2.52 -7.17 17.83
C LEU A 255 2.26 -7.34 19.33
N ILE A 256 2.20 -6.22 20.07
CA ILE A 256 1.91 -6.21 21.51
C ILE A 256 0.51 -6.76 21.79
N LEU A 257 -0.51 -6.30 21.06
CA LEU A 257 -1.88 -6.76 21.24
C LEU A 257 -2.02 -8.27 20.92
N LEU A 258 -1.40 -8.73 19.83
CA LEU A 258 -1.38 -10.16 19.50
C LEU A 258 -0.63 -10.97 20.56
N ALA A 259 0.51 -10.48 21.06
CA ALA A 259 1.28 -11.15 22.10
C ALA A 259 0.49 -11.28 23.39
N LEU A 260 -0.22 -10.20 23.77
CA LEU A 260 -1.06 -10.16 24.98
C LEU A 260 -2.26 -11.11 24.83
N PHE A 261 -2.95 -11.06 23.68
CA PHE A 261 -4.14 -11.86 23.43
C PHE A 261 -3.82 -13.35 23.30
N LEU A 262 -2.80 -13.67 22.50
CA LEU A 262 -2.35 -15.04 22.29
C LEU A 262 -1.50 -15.59 23.45
N ARG A 263 -1.10 -14.74 24.40
CA ARG A 263 -0.16 -15.09 25.49
C ARG A 263 1.07 -15.81 25.00
N SER A 264 1.62 -15.34 23.89
CA SER A 264 2.78 -15.92 23.19
C SER A 264 3.62 -14.79 22.59
N LEU A 265 4.92 -15.01 22.48
CA LEU A 265 5.85 -14.07 21.84
C LEU A 265 6.16 -14.50 20.40
N LEU A 266 6.25 -15.79 20.12
CA LEU A 266 6.67 -16.28 18.81
C LEU A 266 5.56 -16.22 17.76
N ALA A 267 4.31 -16.57 18.15
CA ALA A 267 3.19 -16.58 17.22
C ALA A 267 2.90 -15.21 16.59
N PRO A 268 2.82 -14.10 17.36
CA PRO A 268 2.64 -12.76 16.79
C PRO A 268 3.68 -12.38 15.75
N VAL A 269 4.94 -12.76 15.96
CA VAL A 269 6.04 -12.41 15.05
C VAL A 269 5.85 -13.05 13.67
N TYR A 270 5.65 -14.37 13.59
CA TYR A 270 5.46 -15.01 12.29
C TYR A 270 4.12 -14.65 11.63
N LEU A 271 3.08 -14.38 12.42
CA LEU A 271 1.79 -13.93 11.90
C LEU A 271 1.89 -12.53 11.29
N LEU A 272 2.57 -11.62 11.98
CA LEU A 272 2.79 -10.27 11.48
C LEU A 272 3.70 -10.28 10.24
N ALA A 273 4.78 -11.07 10.26
CA ALA A 273 5.64 -11.25 9.10
C ALA A 273 4.88 -11.78 7.87
N ALA A 274 3.99 -12.77 8.06
CA ALA A 274 3.14 -13.28 7.00
C ALA A 274 2.18 -12.22 6.46
N SER A 275 1.60 -11.37 7.33
CA SER A 275 0.70 -10.29 6.93
C SER A 275 1.45 -9.20 6.15
N VAL A 276 2.64 -8.80 6.60
CA VAL A 276 3.48 -7.83 5.89
C VAL A 276 3.88 -8.36 4.51
N LEU A 277 4.31 -9.62 4.44
CA LEU A 277 4.64 -10.27 3.16
C LEU A 277 3.43 -10.31 2.22
N ALA A 278 2.23 -10.57 2.75
CA ALA A 278 1.00 -10.55 1.96
C ALA A 278 0.69 -9.16 1.38
N VAL A 279 0.93 -8.08 2.13
CA VAL A 279 0.75 -6.71 1.62
C VAL A 279 1.68 -6.43 0.45
N PHE A 280 2.98 -6.73 0.59
CA PHE A 280 3.92 -6.55 -0.51
C PHE A 280 3.59 -7.43 -1.72
N ALA A 281 3.22 -8.70 -1.51
CA ALA A 281 2.77 -9.59 -2.56
C ALA A 281 1.51 -9.07 -3.28
N THR A 282 0.58 -8.48 -2.52
CA THR A 282 -0.62 -7.85 -3.06
C THR A 282 -0.26 -6.68 -3.97
N LEU A 283 0.60 -5.77 -3.50
CA LEU A 283 1.01 -4.60 -4.30
C LEU A 283 1.67 -5.02 -5.61
N GLY A 284 2.59 -5.99 -5.55
CA GLY A 284 3.24 -6.50 -6.75
C GLY A 284 2.27 -7.16 -7.73
N LEU A 285 1.42 -8.07 -7.24
CA LEU A 285 0.44 -8.76 -8.07
C LEU A 285 -0.60 -7.79 -8.65
N SER A 286 -1.04 -6.82 -7.85
CA SER A 286 -2.00 -5.81 -8.29
C SER A 286 -1.42 -4.93 -9.39
N MET A 287 -0.14 -4.55 -9.31
CA MET A 287 0.53 -3.79 -10.38
C MET A 287 0.57 -4.59 -11.69
N LEU A 288 0.88 -5.89 -11.63
CA LEU A 288 0.84 -6.75 -12.81
C LEU A 288 -0.55 -6.83 -13.43
N ILE A 289 -1.60 -6.98 -12.60
CA ILE A 289 -2.98 -7.01 -13.04
C ILE A 289 -3.41 -5.66 -13.62
N CYS A 290 -3.09 -4.54 -12.96
CA CYS A 290 -3.40 -3.20 -13.46
C CYS A 290 -2.72 -2.95 -14.81
N ARG A 291 -1.46 -3.38 -14.98
CA ARG A 291 -0.75 -3.28 -16.26
C ARG A 291 -1.42 -4.11 -17.35
N ALA A 292 -1.85 -5.34 -17.02
CA ALA A 292 -2.47 -6.24 -18.00
C ALA A 292 -3.92 -5.84 -18.36
N VAL A 293 -4.71 -5.34 -17.38
CA VAL A 293 -6.15 -5.08 -17.56
C VAL A 293 -6.44 -3.63 -17.91
N LEU A 294 -5.74 -2.69 -17.27
CA LEU A 294 -5.97 -1.25 -17.45
C LEU A 294 -4.95 -0.60 -18.40
N GLY A 295 -3.85 -1.30 -18.76
CA GLY A 295 -2.74 -0.72 -19.50
C GLY A 295 -1.93 0.31 -18.70
N SER A 296 -2.12 0.37 -17.37
CA SER A 296 -1.47 1.37 -16.52
C SER A 296 0.03 1.11 -16.38
N ALA A 297 0.85 2.07 -16.74
CA ALA A 297 2.31 2.00 -16.60
C ALA A 297 2.75 2.27 -15.15
N SER A 298 1.93 2.96 -14.36
CA SER A 298 2.21 3.36 -12.97
C SER A 298 0.98 3.15 -12.09
N MET A 299 1.21 3.07 -10.78
CA MET A 299 0.14 3.05 -9.79
C MET A 299 -0.06 4.43 -9.20
N VAL A 300 -1.31 4.82 -8.98
CA VAL A 300 -1.62 6.09 -8.32
C VAL A 300 -1.06 6.07 -6.90
N TYR A 301 -0.30 7.09 -6.54
CA TYR A 301 0.57 7.10 -5.34
C TYR A 301 -0.14 6.77 -4.02
N PHE A 302 -1.41 7.15 -3.84
CA PHE A 302 -2.13 6.89 -2.59
C PHE A 302 -2.71 5.46 -2.50
N VAL A 303 -2.84 4.72 -3.63
CA VAL A 303 -3.41 3.36 -3.65
C VAL A 303 -2.61 2.38 -2.80
N PRO A 304 -1.26 2.30 -2.90
CA PRO A 304 -0.46 1.43 -2.04
C PRO A 304 -0.65 1.73 -0.56
N PHE A 305 -0.82 3.00 -0.20
CA PHE A 305 -1.00 3.43 1.18
C PHE A 305 -2.36 3.01 1.73
N ALA A 306 -3.42 3.39 1.01
CA ALA A 306 -4.77 3.05 1.40
C ALA A 306 -4.93 1.53 1.52
N ALA A 307 -4.44 0.78 0.51
CA ALA A 307 -4.49 -0.66 0.52
C ALA A 307 -3.64 -1.26 1.66
N GLY A 308 -2.42 -0.77 1.88
CA GLY A 308 -1.54 -1.26 2.94
C GLY A 308 -2.18 -1.12 4.33
N VAL A 309 -2.69 0.05 4.66
CA VAL A 309 -3.36 0.31 5.94
C VAL A 309 -4.61 -0.56 6.11
N LEU A 310 -5.46 -0.61 5.06
CA LEU A 310 -6.69 -1.39 5.12
C LEU A 310 -6.42 -2.89 5.22
N LEU A 311 -5.49 -3.43 4.44
CA LEU A 311 -5.16 -4.86 4.46
C LEU A 311 -4.52 -5.29 5.78
N VAL A 312 -3.62 -4.49 6.36
CA VAL A 312 -3.03 -4.79 7.67
C VAL A 312 -4.10 -4.75 8.76
N SER A 313 -4.99 -3.76 8.73
CA SER A 313 -6.08 -3.64 9.69
C SER A 313 -7.04 -4.82 9.61
N LEU A 314 -7.59 -5.11 8.42
CA LEU A 314 -8.48 -6.25 8.19
C LEU A 314 -7.79 -7.58 8.48
N GLY A 315 -6.47 -7.60 8.20
CA GLY A 315 -5.64 -8.77 8.39
C GLY A 315 -5.46 -9.17 9.85
N SER A 316 -5.21 -8.26 10.76
CA SER A 316 -4.87 -8.55 12.15
C SER A 316 -5.99 -9.27 12.92
N ASP A 317 -7.25 -8.89 12.69
CA ASP A 317 -8.41 -9.42 13.40
C ASP A 317 -8.64 -10.91 13.14
N TYR A 318 -8.45 -11.33 11.90
CA TYR A 318 -8.60 -12.74 11.53
C TYR A 318 -7.50 -13.64 12.09
N ASN A 319 -6.27 -13.11 12.33
CA ASN A 319 -5.19 -13.88 12.95
C ASN A 319 -5.59 -14.37 14.35
N VAL A 320 -6.16 -13.47 15.14
CA VAL A 320 -6.67 -13.80 16.48
C VAL A 320 -7.72 -14.90 16.42
N PHE A 321 -8.64 -14.82 15.44
CA PHE A 321 -9.72 -15.78 15.29
C PHE A 321 -9.21 -17.18 14.90
N VAL A 322 -8.32 -17.29 13.91
CA VAL A 322 -7.78 -18.59 13.44
C VAL A 322 -6.93 -19.24 14.53
N VAL A 323 -5.93 -18.50 15.03
CA VAL A 323 -4.97 -19.05 15.98
C VAL A 323 -5.63 -19.30 17.33
N GLY A 324 -6.52 -18.42 17.77
CA GLY A 324 -7.29 -18.60 19.00
C GLY A 324 -8.11 -19.91 18.98
N ARG A 325 -8.80 -20.19 17.87
CA ARG A 325 -9.54 -21.46 17.68
C ARG A 325 -8.65 -22.68 17.67
N ILE A 326 -7.48 -22.60 17.03
CA ILE A 326 -6.52 -23.70 17.02
C ILE A 326 -5.99 -23.94 18.44
N TRP A 327 -5.66 -22.90 19.18
CA TRP A 327 -5.11 -23.02 20.53
C TRP A 327 -6.13 -23.49 21.56
N GLU A 328 -7.40 -23.13 21.44
CA GLU A 328 -8.48 -23.70 22.22
C GLU A 328 -8.51 -25.22 22.09
N GLN A 329 -8.39 -25.75 20.87
CA GLN A 329 -8.34 -27.17 20.63
C GLN A 329 -7.02 -27.80 21.06
N ALA A 330 -5.91 -27.10 20.96
CA ALA A 330 -4.58 -27.58 21.35
C ALA A 330 -4.41 -27.74 22.87
N ARG A 331 -5.34 -27.22 23.67
CA ARG A 331 -5.38 -27.50 25.13
C ARG A 331 -5.69 -28.94 25.46
N HIS A 332 -6.42 -29.63 24.58
CA HIS A 332 -6.96 -30.96 24.84
C HIS A 332 -6.42 -32.05 23.90
N ARG A 333 -5.58 -31.67 22.93
CA ARG A 333 -5.01 -32.58 21.93
C ARG A 333 -3.69 -32.09 21.36
N PRO A 334 -2.90 -32.95 20.66
CA PRO A 334 -1.69 -32.51 19.96
C PRO A 334 -1.98 -31.38 18.97
N VAL A 335 -1.02 -30.46 18.78
CA VAL A 335 -1.21 -29.27 17.94
C VAL A 335 -1.57 -29.62 16.49
N ALA A 336 -0.98 -30.67 15.93
CA ALA A 336 -1.31 -31.16 14.58
C ALA A 336 -2.79 -31.54 14.45
N ASP A 337 -3.33 -32.25 15.44
CA ASP A 337 -4.75 -32.67 15.47
C ASP A 337 -5.65 -31.44 15.71
N ALA A 338 -5.21 -30.50 16.53
CA ALA A 338 -5.93 -29.25 16.76
C ALA A 338 -6.05 -28.45 15.48
N VAL A 339 -4.99 -28.32 14.68
CA VAL A 339 -5.00 -27.69 13.35
C VAL A 339 -5.96 -28.43 12.40
N ALA A 340 -5.88 -29.77 12.33
CA ALA A 340 -6.74 -30.56 11.46
C ALA A 340 -8.24 -30.40 11.75
N VAL A 341 -8.60 -30.14 13.02
CA VAL A 341 -10.01 -29.99 13.45
C VAL A 341 -10.49 -28.54 13.35
N ALA A 342 -9.68 -27.57 13.80
CA ALA A 342 -10.09 -26.17 13.91
C ALA A 342 -9.93 -25.39 12.60
N ALA A 343 -8.81 -25.59 11.87
CA ALA A 343 -8.49 -24.79 10.70
C ALA A 343 -9.54 -24.88 9.58
N PRO A 344 -10.12 -26.04 9.20
CA PRO A 344 -11.10 -26.09 8.11
C PRO A 344 -12.36 -25.27 8.35
N GLY A 345 -12.82 -25.19 9.59
CA GLY A 345 -14.01 -24.41 9.96
C GLY A 345 -13.73 -22.90 9.92
N ALA A 346 -12.61 -22.50 10.52
CA ALA A 346 -12.18 -21.10 10.52
C ALA A 346 -11.87 -20.60 9.11
N SER A 347 -11.10 -21.37 8.34
CA SER A 347 -10.74 -21.01 6.95
C SER A 347 -11.98 -20.83 6.06
N ARG A 348 -12.98 -21.70 6.18
CA ARG A 348 -14.21 -21.54 5.39
C ARG A 348 -14.95 -20.25 5.71
N ALA A 349 -15.09 -19.91 6.99
CA ALA A 349 -15.76 -18.68 7.40
C ALA A 349 -15.00 -17.45 6.87
N ILE A 350 -13.67 -17.44 7.02
CA ILE A 350 -12.81 -16.34 6.57
C ILE A 350 -12.82 -16.22 5.04
N THR A 351 -12.71 -17.34 4.31
CA THR A 351 -12.75 -17.31 2.84
C THR A 351 -14.09 -16.79 2.34
N THR A 352 -15.21 -17.23 2.95
CA THR A 352 -16.54 -16.73 2.56
C THR A 352 -16.68 -15.23 2.81
N ALA A 353 -16.26 -14.75 3.99
CA ALA A 353 -16.25 -13.32 4.30
C ALA A 353 -15.29 -12.54 3.39
N GLY A 354 -14.11 -13.10 3.12
CA GLY A 354 -13.12 -12.51 2.22
C GLY A 354 -13.64 -12.38 0.78
N VAL A 355 -14.31 -13.39 0.25
CA VAL A 355 -14.92 -13.31 -1.08
C VAL A 355 -16.01 -12.24 -1.13
N ALA A 356 -16.86 -12.15 -0.13
CA ALA A 356 -17.90 -11.11 -0.06
C ALA A 356 -17.29 -9.72 0.00
N LEU A 357 -16.26 -9.54 0.82
CA LEU A 357 -15.55 -8.27 0.96
C LEU A 357 -14.79 -7.90 -0.31
N ALA A 358 -14.09 -8.85 -0.94
CA ALA A 358 -13.41 -8.64 -2.21
C ALA A 358 -14.39 -8.24 -3.33
N ALA A 359 -15.56 -8.88 -3.39
CA ALA A 359 -16.62 -8.50 -4.32
C ALA A 359 -17.11 -7.07 -4.07
N SER A 360 -17.26 -6.68 -2.79
CA SER A 360 -17.64 -5.30 -2.44
C SER A 360 -16.61 -4.27 -2.89
N PHE A 361 -15.32 -4.54 -2.69
CA PHE A 361 -14.26 -3.66 -3.19
C PHE A 361 -14.19 -3.66 -4.72
N ALA A 362 -14.41 -4.80 -5.38
CA ALA A 362 -14.43 -4.89 -6.83
C ALA A 362 -15.51 -4.00 -7.46
N MET A 363 -16.62 -3.71 -6.75
CA MET A 363 -17.65 -2.77 -7.23
C MET A 363 -17.12 -1.34 -7.43
N LEU A 364 -16.04 -0.94 -6.76
CA LEU A 364 -15.41 0.36 -7.01
C LEU A 364 -14.86 0.47 -8.44
N ALA A 365 -14.57 -0.64 -9.11
CA ALA A 365 -14.11 -0.64 -10.49
C ALA A 365 -15.16 -0.14 -11.50
N VAL A 366 -16.44 -0.04 -11.10
CA VAL A 366 -17.52 0.56 -11.91
C VAL A 366 -17.31 2.06 -12.08
N ILE A 367 -16.63 2.72 -11.14
CA ILE A 367 -16.31 4.14 -11.23
C ILE A 367 -15.26 4.32 -12.34
N PRO A 368 -15.53 5.16 -13.36
CA PRO A 368 -14.65 5.31 -14.52
C PRO A 368 -13.43 6.22 -14.23
N LEU A 369 -12.85 6.09 -13.05
CA LEU A 369 -11.64 6.79 -12.62
C LEU A 369 -10.55 5.77 -12.34
N GLU A 370 -9.37 5.97 -12.89
CA GLU A 370 -8.26 4.99 -12.81
C GLU A 370 -7.88 4.67 -11.37
N GLN A 371 -7.81 5.66 -10.51
CA GLN A 371 -7.52 5.52 -9.08
C GLN A 371 -8.48 4.55 -8.37
N PHE A 372 -9.78 4.62 -8.64
CA PHE A 372 -10.76 3.72 -8.03
C PHE A 372 -10.69 2.30 -8.60
N ARG A 373 -10.39 2.16 -9.90
CA ARG A 373 -10.16 0.86 -10.53
C ARG A 373 -8.91 0.18 -9.99
N GLN A 374 -7.81 0.91 -9.85
CA GLN A 374 -6.57 0.41 -9.25
C GLN A 374 -6.78 0.03 -7.78
N LEU A 375 -7.49 0.87 -6.99
CA LEU A 375 -7.84 0.57 -5.61
C LEU A 375 -8.74 -0.67 -5.51
N ALA A 376 -9.75 -0.78 -6.36
CA ALA A 376 -10.66 -1.93 -6.42
C ALA A 376 -9.90 -3.24 -6.66
N ILE A 377 -9.01 -3.26 -7.67
CA ILE A 377 -8.17 -4.42 -7.99
C ILE A 377 -7.27 -4.75 -6.82
N THR A 378 -6.57 -3.75 -6.27
CA THR A 378 -5.61 -3.96 -5.18
C THR A 378 -6.30 -4.50 -3.93
N MET A 379 -7.44 -3.95 -3.55
CA MET A 379 -8.18 -4.41 -2.38
C MET A 379 -8.81 -5.79 -2.59
N ALA A 380 -9.41 -6.04 -3.76
CA ALA A 380 -10.00 -7.35 -4.06
C ALA A 380 -8.93 -8.45 -4.08
N VAL A 381 -7.81 -8.23 -4.75
CA VAL A 381 -6.69 -9.16 -4.81
C VAL A 381 -6.09 -9.37 -3.43
N GLY A 382 -5.86 -8.29 -2.67
CA GLY A 382 -5.25 -8.38 -1.34
C GLY A 382 -6.11 -9.14 -0.35
N VAL A 383 -7.41 -8.86 -0.30
CA VAL A 383 -8.34 -9.59 0.57
C VAL A 383 -8.42 -11.06 0.21
N LEU A 384 -8.47 -11.41 -1.09
CA LEU A 384 -8.49 -12.80 -1.53
C LEU A 384 -7.17 -13.51 -1.23
N LEU A 385 -6.04 -12.87 -1.50
CA LEU A 385 -4.71 -13.41 -1.21
C LEU A 385 -4.54 -13.69 0.28
N ASP A 386 -4.94 -12.74 1.13
CA ASP A 386 -4.89 -12.88 2.58
C ASP A 386 -5.82 -14.01 3.07
N ALA A 387 -7.08 -14.03 2.63
CA ALA A 387 -8.04 -15.03 3.07
C ALA A 387 -7.68 -16.45 2.61
N ILE A 388 -7.20 -16.62 1.38
CA ILE A 388 -6.95 -17.94 0.78
C ILE A 388 -5.51 -18.40 1.05
N ALA A 389 -4.51 -17.64 0.61
CA ALA A 389 -3.12 -18.07 0.69
C ALA A 389 -2.56 -17.96 2.12
N VAL A 390 -2.79 -16.82 2.79
CA VAL A 390 -2.19 -16.60 4.11
C VAL A 390 -2.98 -17.35 5.19
N ARG A 391 -4.26 -17.10 5.30
CA ARG A 391 -5.06 -17.61 6.46
C ARG A 391 -5.54 -19.03 6.31
N SER A 392 -5.84 -19.44 5.09
CA SER A 392 -6.33 -20.81 4.90
C SER A 392 -5.21 -21.83 4.68
N LEU A 393 -4.01 -21.38 4.28
CA LEU A 393 -2.87 -22.27 3.98
C LEU A 393 -1.65 -21.95 4.85
N LEU A 394 -1.08 -20.75 4.75
CA LEU A 394 0.20 -20.41 5.38
C LEU A 394 0.11 -20.41 6.91
N VAL A 395 -0.88 -19.73 7.49
CA VAL A 395 -1.01 -19.62 8.96
C VAL A 395 -1.22 -20.98 9.63
N PRO A 396 -2.15 -21.86 9.18
CA PRO A 396 -2.27 -23.21 9.75
C PRO A 396 -1.00 -24.04 9.60
N ALA A 397 -0.29 -23.91 8.47
CA ALA A 397 0.98 -24.59 8.24
C ALA A 397 2.07 -24.13 9.22
N LEU A 398 2.21 -22.82 9.42
CA LEU A 398 3.16 -22.24 10.38
C LEU A 398 2.83 -22.68 11.81
N VAL A 399 1.55 -22.66 12.20
CA VAL A 399 1.13 -23.13 13.53
C VAL A 399 1.44 -24.62 13.73
N ALA A 400 1.26 -25.44 12.70
CA ALA A 400 1.61 -26.86 12.76
C ALA A 400 3.12 -27.09 12.86
N LEU A 401 3.93 -26.31 12.16
CA LEU A 401 5.40 -26.38 12.16
C LEU A 401 5.99 -25.95 13.50
N PHE A 402 5.61 -24.77 13.97
CA PHE A 402 6.11 -24.25 15.25
C PHE A 402 5.53 -24.98 16.45
N GLY A 403 4.37 -25.61 16.31
CA GLY A 403 3.78 -26.46 17.32
C GLY A 403 3.70 -25.79 18.70
N ARG A 404 4.23 -26.46 19.74
CA ARG A 404 4.25 -25.95 21.11
C ARG A 404 5.18 -24.75 21.31
N LEU A 405 6.21 -24.60 20.50
CA LEU A 405 7.09 -23.41 20.54
C LEU A 405 6.31 -22.13 20.25
N GLY A 406 5.31 -22.23 19.34
CA GLY A 406 4.43 -21.11 19.04
C GLY A 406 3.59 -20.61 20.22
N MET A 407 3.43 -21.40 21.29
CA MET A 407 2.65 -21.07 22.48
C MET A 407 3.51 -20.54 23.65
N TRP A 408 4.84 -20.46 23.49
CA TRP A 408 5.74 -19.98 24.54
C TRP A 408 5.58 -18.47 24.77
N PRO A 409 5.52 -17.98 26.02
CA PRO A 409 5.68 -18.61 27.31
C PRO A 409 4.37 -19.11 27.98
N GLY A 410 3.20 -18.92 27.36
CA GLY A 410 1.87 -19.16 27.97
C GLY A 410 1.56 -20.62 28.36
N ASN A 411 2.35 -21.60 27.91
CA ASN A 411 2.04 -23.01 28.12
C ASN A 411 2.96 -23.73 29.14
N ARG A 412 3.47 -23.02 30.15
CA ARG A 412 4.35 -23.61 31.16
C ARG A 412 3.67 -24.60 32.12
N GLY A 413 2.32 -24.75 32.08
CA GLY A 413 1.56 -25.50 33.07
C GLY A 413 0.93 -26.83 32.64
N GLN A 414 0.97 -27.18 31.34
CA GLN A 414 0.34 -28.42 30.87
C GLN A 414 1.37 -29.50 30.56
N ARG A 415 1.70 -30.30 31.56
CA ARG A 415 2.37 -31.60 31.36
C ARG A 415 1.48 -32.47 30.46
N ALA A 416 2.09 -33.10 29.45
CA ALA A 416 1.41 -34.17 28.71
C ALA A 416 0.78 -35.18 29.66
N PRO A 417 -0.41 -35.71 29.34
CA PRO A 417 -0.86 -36.89 30.02
C PRO A 417 0.26 -37.91 29.89
N ARG A 418 0.83 -38.39 31.02
CA ARG A 418 1.67 -39.55 31.03
C ARG A 418 0.76 -40.69 30.56
N ASP A 419 1.15 -41.35 29.47
CA ASP A 419 0.54 -42.59 29.06
C ASP A 419 0.56 -43.51 30.28
N ALA A 420 -0.62 -43.73 30.85
CA ALA A 420 -0.81 -44.80 31.82
C ALA A 420 -0.68 -46.09 31.01
N GLY A 421 0.38 -46.83 31.32
CA GLY A 421 0.69 -48.16 30.76
C GLY A 421 -0.37 -49.21 31.10
#